data_79ef5ba9bb6abaae4c1bfdcf62987547
#
_entry.id   79ef5ba9bb6abaae4c1bfdcf62987547
#
_cell.length_a   1.000
_cell.length_b   1.000
_cell.length_c   1.000
_cell.angle_alpha   90.00
_cell.angle_beta   90.00
_cell.angle_gamma   90.00
#
_symmetry.space_group_name_H-M   'P 1'
#
loop_
_entity.id
_entity.type
_entity.pdbx_description
1 polymer ?
#
loop_
_entity_poly.entity_id
_entity_poly.type
_entity_poly.pdbx_seq_one_letter_code
_entity_poly.pdbx_strand_id
1 'polypeptide(L)'
;NIHPAYLPEFPGAHGIEDAWKAGVDQSGVTIHWVDSGVDTGKVIKQVRVPRLADDTIESFEARIHEAEYKLYPEVIRELLYK
;
A
#
# COMPACT_ATOMS: atom_id res chain seq x y z
N ASN A 1 -5.34 6.68 -7.24
CA ASN A 1 -4.29 5.68 -7.44
C ASN A 1 -4.01 4.91 -6.16
N ILE A 2 -3.66 3.65 -6.30
CA ILE A 2 -3.31 2.78 -5.18
C ILE A 2 -1.83 2.42 -5.25
N HIS A 3 -1.14 2.45 -4.09
CA HIS A 3 0.28 2.18 -4.00
C HIS A 3 0.55 1.13 -2.91
N PRO A 4 1.35 0.07 -3.22
CA PRO A 4 1.59 -1.02 -2.27
C PRO A 4 2.69 -0.70 -1.25
N ALA A 5 2.56 0.42 -0.56
CA ALA A 5 3.41 0.82 0.54
C ALA A 5 2.63 1.79 1.43
N TYR A 6 3.11 2.00 2.64
CA TYR A 6 2.55 2.99 3.55
C TYR A 6 3.30 4.31 3.34
N LEU A 7 2.84 5.13 2.40
CA LEU A 7 3.53 6.38 2.06
C LEU A 7 3.63 7.33 3.25
N PRO A 8 4.70 8.08 3.37
CA PRO A 8 5.79 8.29 2.39
C PRO A 8 6.87 7.22 2.37
N GLU A 9 6.70 6.12 3.08
CA GLU A 9 7.65 5.01 3.06
C GLU A 9 7.66 4.34 1.69
N PHE A 10 8.84 4.03 1.18
CA PHE A 10 9.05 3.24 -0.04
C PHE A 10 8.22 3.69 -1.25
N PRO A 11 8.34 4.95 -1.68
CA PRO A 11 7.68 5.41 -2.90
C PRO A 11 8.31 4.76 -4.14
N GLY A 12 7.63 4.90 -5.28
CA GLY A 12 8.13 4.39 -6.55
C GLY A 12 7.56 3.03 -6.90
N ALA A 13 8.08 2.42 -7.97
CA ALA A 13 7.50 1.22 -8.58
C ALA A 13 7.77 -0.08 -7.81
N HIS A 14 8.71 -0.09 -6.88
CA HIS A 14 9.18 -1.30 -6.19
C HIS A 14 8.95 -1.26 -4.67
N GLY A 15 7.84 -0.66 -4.23
CA GLY A 15 7.58 -0.46 -2.81
C GLY A 15 7.57 -1.74 -1.98
N ILE A 16 7.00 -2.82 -2.49
CA ILE A 16 6.96 -4.11 -1.77
C ILE A 16 8.37 -4.69 -1.62
N GLU A 17 9.12 -4.72 -2.71
CA GLU A 17 10.48 -5.27 -2.70
C GLU A 17 11.40 -4.44 -1.82
N ASP A 18 11.29 -3.11 -1.89
CA ASP A 18 12.10 -2.20 -1.10
C ASP A 18 11.82 -2.36 0.39
N ALA A 19 10.55 -2.48 0.78
CA ALA A 19 10.16 -2.73 2.17
C ALA A 19 10.69 -4.08 2.65
N TRP A 20 10.59 -5.12 1.83
CA TRP A 20 11.11 -6.45 2.16
C TRP A 20 12.61 -6.42 2.41
N LYS A 21 13.36 -5.80 1.49
CA LYS A 21 14.83 -5.68 1.60
C LYS A 21 15.26 -4.87 2.82
N ALA A 22 14.48 -3.88 3.18
CA ALA A 22 14.76 -3.05 4.36
C ALA A 22 14.48 -3.79 5.69
N GLY A 23 13.83 -4.95 5.63
CA GLY A 23 13.56 -5.75 6.83
C GLY A 23 12.52 -5.16 7.75
N VAL A 24 11.53 -4.45 7.20
CA VAL A 24 10.49 -3.80 8.01
C VAL A 24 9.58 -4.83 8.68
N ASP A 25 9.02 -4.46 9.83
CA ASP A 25 8.03 -5.28 10.55
C ASP A 25 6.66 -5.18 9.91
N GLN A 26 6.41 -4.11 9.20
CA GLN A 26 5.13 -3.86 8.52
C GLN A 26 5.34 -2.90 7.36
N SER A 27 4.48 -3.01 6.37
CA SER A 27 4.36 -2.02 5.31
C SER A 27 2.89 -1.61 5.24
N GLY A 28 2.33 -1.46 4.06
CA GLY A 28 0.94 -1.10 3.96
C GLY A 28 0.48 -0.86 2.54
N VAL A 29 -0.69 -0.27 2.45
CA VAL A 29 -1.31 0.16 1.20
C VAL A 29 -1.78 1.59 1.37
N THR A 30 -1.51 2.42 0.37
CA THR A 30 -1.95 3.81 0.34
C THR A 30 -2.79 4.06 -0.90
N ILE A 31 -3.94 4.68 -0.72
CA ILE A 31 -4.74 5.21 -1.82
C ILE A 31 -4.61 6.73 -1.78
N HIS A 32 -4.27 7.32 -2.92
CA HIS A 32 -4.00 8.76 -3.00
C HIS A 32 -4.50 9.34 -4.31
N TRP A 33 -4.68 10.66 -4.31
CA TRP A 33 -4.97 11.39 -5.54
C TRP A 33 -3.74 11.40 -6.43
N VAL A 34 -3.95 11.31 -7.74
CA VAL A 34 -2.86 11.39 -8.70
C VAL A 34 -2.53 12.84 -8.99
N ASP A 35 -1.25 13.17 -8.98
CA ASP A 35 -0.75 14.47 -9.40
C ASP A 35 0.45 14.29 -10.34
N SER A 36 1.21 15.34 -10.59
CA SER A 36 2.37 15.29 -11.49
C SER A 36 3.59 14.61 -10.90
N GLY A 37 3.61 14.39 -9.59
CA GLY A 37 4.69 13.68 -8.91
C GLY A 37 4.42 12.20 -8.81
N VAL A 38 5.47 11.40 -8.60
CA VAL A 38 5.32 9.96 -8.38
C VAL A 38 5.00 9.72 -6.91
N ASP A 39 3.80 9.19 -6.65
CA ASP A 39 3.33 8.85 -5.31
C ASP A 39 3.37 10.03 -4.31
N THR A 40 3.18 11.24 -4.82
CA THR A 40 3.20 12.47 -4.01
C THR A 40 1.84 13.13 -3.85
N GLY A 41 0.79 12.57 -4.44
CA GLY A 41 -0.58 13.09 -4.31
C GLY A 41 -1.10 12.96 -2.89
N LYS A 42 -2.13 13.74 -2.57
CA LYS A 42 -2.73 13.73 -1.24
C LYS A 42 -3.32 12.35 -0.92
N VAL A 43 -2.99 11.84 0.25
CA VAL A 43 -3.48 10.55 0.73
C VAL A 43 -4.98 10.61 1.00
N ILE A 44 -5.71 9.62 0.49
CA ILE A 44 -7.14 9.43 0.78
C ILE A 44 -7.29 8.49 1.96
N LYS A 45 -6.62 7.34 1.91
CA LYS A 45 -6.70 6.32 2.96
C LYS A 45 -5.47 5.43 2.92
N GLN A 46 -5.07 4.94 4.10
CA GLN A 46 -3.94 4.01 4.24
C GLN A 46 -4.31 2.91 5.21
N VAL A 47 -3.74 1.72 5.02
CA VAL A 47 -3.80 0.62 6.00
C VAL A 47 -2.41 0.04 6.18
N ARG A 48 -2.11 -0.42 7.39
CA ARG A 48 -0.88 -1.16 7.69
C ARG A 48 -1.05 -2.64 7.37
N VAL A 49 0.00 -3.25 6.84
CA VAL A 49 0.05 -4.69 6.55
C VAL A 49 1.26 -5.27 7.28
N PRO A 50 1.06 -6.20 8.22
CA PRO A 50 2.18 -6.75 8.99
C PRO A 50 3.01 -7.72 8.16
N ARG A 51 4.31 -7.78 8.46
CA ARG A 51 5.19 -8.84 8.02
C ARG A 51 5.25 -9.86 9.14
N LEU A 52 4.98 -11.11 8.83
CA LEU A 52 5.00 -12.20 9.81
C LEU A 52 6.38 -12.87 9.83
N ALA A 53 6.74 -13.48 10.95
CA ALA A 53 8.06 -14.06 11.12
C ALA A 53 8.38 -15.16 10.11
N ASP A 54 7.38 -15.88 9.64
CA ASP A 54 7.51 -16.96 8.67
C ASP A 54 7.20 -16.55 7.22
N ASP A 55 7.06 -15.25 6.97
CA ASP A 55 6.77 -14.77 5.61
C ASP A 55 7.95 -15.01 4.67
N THR A 56 7.59 -15.31 3.43
CA THR A 56 8.46 -15.11 2.27
C THR A 56 8.06 -13.81 1.61
N ILE A 57 8.84 -13.34 0.62
CA ILE A 57 8.45 -12.16 -0.13
C ILE A 57 7.11 -12.39 -0.83
N GLU A 58 6.87 -13.60 -1.33
CA GLU A 58 5.64 -13.96 -2.02
C GLU A 58 4.43 -13.90 -1.09
N SER A 59 4.52 -14.42 0.13
CA SER A 59 3.42 -14.39 1.07
C SER A 59 3.15 -12.97 1.59
N PHE A 60 4.18 -12.19 1.79
CA PHE A 60 4.04 -10.78 2.17
C PHE A 60 3.37 -9.97 1.07
N GLU A 61 3.83 -10.15 -0.17
CA GLU A 61 3.23 -9.52 -1.35
C GLU A 61 1.76 -9.89 -1.50
N ALA A 62 1.42 -11.17 -1.34
CA ALA A 62 0.03 -11.64 -1.43
C ALA A 62 -0.85 -10.97 -0.38
N ARG A 63 -0.34 -10.77 0.84
CA ARG A 63 -1.09 -10.10 1.90
C ARG A 63 -1.30 -8.63 1.59
N ILE A 64 -0.30 -7.96 1.01
CA ILE A 64 -0.42 -6.56 0.58
C ILE A 64 -1.48 -6.44 -0.52
N HIS A 65 -1.45 -7.31 -1.53
CA HIS A 65 -2.45 -7.29 -2.60
C HIS A 65 -3.85 -7.60 -2.09
N GLU A 66 -3.99 -8.49 -1.12
CA GLU A 66 -5.28 -8.75 -0.48
C GLU A 66 -5.82 -7.50 0.20
N ALA A 67 -4.97 -6.75 0.88
CA ALA A 67 -5.35 -5.48 1.49
C ALA A 67 -5.77 -4.45 0.44
N GLU A 68 -5.09 -4.41 -0.71
CA GLU A 68 -5.47 -3.54 -1.84
C GLU A 68 -6.88 -3.89 -2.34
N TYR A 69 -7.17 -5.16 -2.54
CA TYR A 69 -8.46 -5.62 -3.04
C TYR A 69 -9.61 -5.29 -2.09
N LYS A 70 -9.34 -5.23 -0.80
CA LYS A 70 -10.35 -4.87 0.20
C LYS A 70 -10.53 -3.36 0.32
N LEU A 71 -9.42 -2.63 0.29
CA LEU A 71 -9.41 -1.19 0.54
C LEU A 71 -9.96 -0.38 -0.62
N TYR A 72 -9.61 -0.75 -1.84
CA TYR A 72 -9.92 0.05 -3.03
C TYR A 72 -11.44 0.18 -3.27
N PRO A 73 -12.22 -0.91 -3.26
CA PRO A 73 -13.67 -0.80 -3.38
C PRO A 73 -14.32 -0.01 -2.24
N GLU A 74 -13.79 -0.15 -1.03
CA GLU A 74 -14.28 0.60 0.13
C GLU A 74 -14.13 2.10 -0.06
N VAL A 75 -12.96 2.53 -0.53
CA VAL A 75 -12.70 3.95 -0.79
C VAL A 75 -13.57 4.48 -1.93
N ILE A 76 -13.71 3.71 -3.00
CA ILE A 76 -14.56 4.10 -4.13
C ILE A 76 -16.01 4.30 -3.65
N ARG A 77 -16.51 3.39 -2.83
CA ARG A 77 -17.86 3.50 -2.26
C ARG A 77 -18.00 4.76 -1.42
N GLU A 78 -17.04 5.06 -0.56
CA GLU A 78 -17.06 6.27 0.25
C GLU A 78 -17.10 7.53 -0.60
N LEU A 79 -16.33 7.57 -1.69
CA LEU A 79 -16.29 8.72 -2.58
C LEU A 79 -17.59 8.91 -3.38
N LEU A 80 -18.24 7.81 -3.75
CA LEU A 80 -19.47 7.86 -4.54
C LEU A 80 -20.71 8.20 -3.71
N TYR A 81 -20.74 7.79 -2.46
CA TYR A 81 -21.92 7.93 -1.59
C TYR A 81 -21.69 8.87 -0.42
N LYS A 82 -20.76 9.75 -0.58
CA LYS A 82 -20.36 10.72 0.44
C LYS A 82 -21.41 11.79 0.68
#